data_351e188ddba612991040bd06fc18ed86
#
_entry.id   351e188ddba612991040bd06fc18ed86
#
_cell.length_a   1.000
_cell.length_b   1.000
_cell.length_c   1.000
_cell.angle_alpha   90.00
_cell.angle_beta   90.00
_cell.angle_gamma   90.00
#
_symmetry.space_group_name_H-M   'P 1'
#
loop_
_entity.id
_entity.type
_entity.pdbx_description
1 polymer ?
#
loop_
_entity_poly.entity_id
_entity_poly.type
_entity_poly.pdbx_seq_one_letter_code
_entity_poly.pdbx_strand_id
1 'polypeptide(L)'
;MRVIRASAMGVCFGVRDALKVADTVAQPVQVTVYGELVHNPLVQQRMQRRGFQQFGEGEHRDAIPDTPHVLITAHGISQRRAATLRDAGKTLLDTTCALVKKAHAAAIGLRDQGYHVLLIGRPGHVEVQGISEDLYSYDVLPDSAAVKTYHHHKLGIICQTTTPSARALEIRAAVKRKNPHAEIKYIDTICQPTKDRQLAVEDLLNQVNTVVVVGGKNSNNTRQLAYRCHERGATVYHVQCADELNPQWFNGVEAVGLTAGTSALPETIETVYQALLALASPPGVADVDIPWPANPQRKNRSTKFRLNMRAAVAEDGYFEKS
;
A
#
# COMPACT_ATOMS: atom_id res chain seq x y z
N MET A 1 -5.65 17.37 -25.10
CA MET A 1 -5.62 17.12 -23.63
C MET A 1 -4.18 17.04 -23.13
N ARG A 2 -3.83 17.62 -21.98
CA ARG A 2 -2.49 17.45 -21.37
C ARG A 2 -2.49 16.25 -20.41
N VAL A 3 -1.40 15.48 -20.37
CA VAL A 3 -1.25 14.38 -19.40
C VAL A 3 -0.18 14.77 -18.37
N ILE A 4 -0.55 14.81 -17.09
CA ILE A 4 0.32 15.24 -15.98
C ILE A 4 0.56 14.03 -15.08
N ARG A 5 1.82 13.61 -14.93
CA ARG A 5 2.22 12.50 -14.06
C ARG A 5 2.43 12.98 -12.62
N ALA A 6 1.96 12.19 -11.65
CA ALA A 6 2.29 12.39 -10.24
C ALA A 6 3.81 12.25 -10.01
N SER A 7 4.38 13.07 -9.14
CA SER A 7 5.83 13.10 -8.83
C SER A 7 6.35 11.82 -8.15
N ALA A 8 5.46 11.04 -7.53
CA ALA A 8 5.76 9.72 -6.94
C ALA A 8 4.62 8.75 -7.26
N MET A 9 4.92 7.69 -8.00
CA MET A 9 3.96 6.65 -8.39
C MET A 9 4.66 5.33 -8.71
N GLY A 10 3.87 4.23 -8.84
CA GLY A 10 4.35 2.92 -9.27
C GLY A 10 5.15 2.16 -8.23
N VAL A 11 5.91 1.17 -8.66
CA VAL A 11 6.60 0.19 -7.82
C VAL A 11 7.44 0.82 -6.72
N CYS A 12 7.20 0.39 -5.47
CA CYS A 12 8.04 0.73 -4.34
C CYS A 12 9.22 -0.28 -4.19
N PHE A 13 10.18 0.04 -3.32
CA PHE A 13 11.34 -0.82 -3.11
C PHE A 13 10.95 -2.22 -2.58
N GLY A 14 9.99 -2.31 -1.64
CA GLY A 14 9.56 -3.59 -1.08
C GLY A 14 8.95 -4.54 -2.12
N VAL A 15 8.14 -3.99 -3.04
CA VAL A 15 7.59 -4.75 -4.17
C VAL A 15 8.71 -5.15 -5.15
N ARG A 16 9.63 -4.25 -5.47
CA ARG A 16 10.76 -4.54 -6.36
C ARG A 16 11.66 -5.63 -5.80
N ASP A 17 11.92 -5.62 -4.50
CA ASP A 17 12.77 -6.61 -3.86
C ASP A 17 12.08 -7.99 -3.85
N ALA A 18 10.77 -8.06 -3.60
CA ALA A 18 10.00 -9.31 -3.70
C ALA A 18 10.05 -9.90 -5.11
N LEU A 19 9.88 -9.06 -6.15
CA LEU A 19 9.98 -9.47 -7.55
C LEU A 19 11.38 -10.00 -7.89
N LYS A 20 12.44 -9.31 -7.43
CA LYS A 20 13.82 -9.76 -7.64
C LYS A 20 14.07 -11.14 -7.05
N VAL A 21 13.64 -11.38 -5.80
CA VAL A 21 13.80 -12.70 -5.17
C VAL A 21 13.03 -13.75 -5.97
N ALA A 22 11.79 -13.49 -6.34
CA ALA A 22 11.02 -14.41 -7.16
C ALA A 22 11.73 -14.72 -8.49
N ASP A 23 12.35 -13.72 -9.12
CA ASP A 23 13.09 -13.90 -10.38
C ASP A 23 14.33 -14.80 -10.26
N THR A 24 14.98 -14.86 -9.10
CA THR A 24 16.14 -15.73 -8.85
C THR A 24 15.80 -17.20 -8.60
N VAL A 25 14.51 -17.54 -8.43
CA VAL A 25 14.10 -18.93 -8.20
C VAL A 25 14.36 -19.78 -9.44
N ALA A 26 15.26 -20.76 -9.30
CA ALA A 26 15.69 -21.62 -10.41
C ALA A 26 14.66 -22.70 -10.76
N GLN A 27 13.91 -23.21 -9.76
CA GLN A 27 12.91 -24.28 -9.92
C GLN A 27 11.53 -23.85 -9.41
N PRO A 28 10.83 -22.96 -10.13
CA PRO A 28 9.54 -22.40 -9.68
C PRO A 28 8.46 -23.45 -9.39
N VAL A 29 8.48 -24.59 -10.11
CA VAL A 29 7.53 -25.69 -9.92
C VAL A 29 7.59 -26.34 -8.53
N GLN A 30 8.71 -26.17 -7.82
CA GLN A 30 8.90 -26.66 -6.44
C GLN A 30 8.57 -25.60 -5.39
N VAL A 31 8.00 -24.48 -5.80
CA VAL A 31 7.72 -23.34 -4.91
C VAL A 31 6.26 -22.96 -4.99
N THR A 32 5.60 -22.91 -3.82
CA THR A 32 4.26 -22.32 -3.70
C THR A 32 4.38 -20.88 -3.20
N VAL A 33 3.80 -19.93 -3.94
CA VAL A 33 3.60 -18.56 -3.49
C VAL A 33 2.44 -18.54 -2.50
N TYR A 34 2.67 -18.10 -1.28
CA TYR A 34 1.70 -18.14 -0.20
C TYR A 34 0.78 -16.90 -0.20
N GLY A 35 -0.16 -16.88 -1.13
CA GLY A 35 -1.01 -15.73 -1.48
C GLY A 35 -0.61 -15.08 -2.80
N GLU A 36 -0.90 -13.81 -2.97
CA GLU A 36 -0.44 -13.01 -4.10
C GLU A 36 0.92 -12.38 -3.76
N LEU A 37 1.98 -12.63 -4.55
CA LEU A 37 3.31 -12.06 -4.31
C LEU A 37 3.22 -10.55 -4.04
N VAL A 38 2.45 -9.87 -4.86
CA VAL A 38 1.99 -8.49 -4.72
C VAL A 38 0.62 -8.39 -5.39
N HIS A 39 -0.23 -7.47 -4.97
CA HIS A 39 -1.57 -7.26 -5.56
C HIS A 39 -1.48 -6.64 -6.96
N ASN A 40 -1.08 -7.46 -7.95
CA ASN A 40 -0.98 -7.07 -9.35
C ASN A 40 -1.25 -8.29 -10.25
N PRO A 41 -2.32 -8.27 -11.07
CA PRO A 41 -2.70 -9.39 -11.93
C PRO A 41 -1.60 -9.82 -12.93
N LEU A 42 -0.83 -8.87 -13.47
CA LEU A 42 0.26 -9.18 -14.39
C LEU A 42 1.39 -9.93 -13.69
N VAL A 43 1.66 -9.59 -12.43
CA VAL A 43 2.62 -10.34 -11.62
C VAL A 43 2.12 -11.76 -11.35
N GLN A 44 0.84 -11.95 -11.04
CA GLN A 44 0.24 -13.26 -10.85
C GLN A 44 0.38 -14.11 -12.11
N GLN A 45 0.00 -13.57 -13.27
CA GLN A 45 0.16 -14.26 -14.56
C GLN A 45 1.63 -14.62 -14.85
N ARG A 46 2.58 -13.71 -14.56
CA ARG A 46 4.02 -13.97 -14.71
C ARG A 46 4.47 -15.13 -13.83
N MET A 47 4.04 -15.17 -12.56
CA MET A 47 4.36 -16.26 -11.63
C MET A 47 3.81 -17.60 -12.13
N GLN A 48 2.56 -17.64 -12.57
CA GLN A 48 1.92 -18.83 -13.15
C GLN A 48 2.66 -19.33 -14.41
N ARG A 49 2.98 -18.42 -15.34
CA ARG A 49 3.74 -18.79 -16.57
C ARG A 49 5.13 -19.34 -16.27
N ARG A 50 5.75 -18.94 -15.16
CA ARG A 50 7.04 -19.49 -14.71
C ARG A 50 6.89 -20.85 -14.00
N GLY A 51 5.66 -21.29 -13.71
CA GLY A 51 5.38 -22.58 -13.09
C GLY A 51 5.30 -22.57 -11.57
N PHE A 52 5.27 -21.39 -10.91
CA PHE A 52 5.00 -21.33 -9.47
C PHE A 52 3.60 -21.86 -9.18
N GLN A 53 3.47 -22.66 -8.12
CA GLN A 53 2.18 -22.94 -7.52
C GLN A 53 1.74 -21.73 -6.71
N GLN A 54 0.42 -21.48 -6.62
CA GLN A 54 -0.11 -20.35 -5.86
C GLN A 54 -1.29 -20.79 -5.01
N PHE A 55 -1.33 -20.32 -3.77
CA PHE A 55 -2.54 -20.29 -2.99
C PHE A 55 -3.25 -18.95 -3.24
N GLY A 56 -4.57 -19.00 -3.45
CA GLY A 56 -5.39 -17.79 -3.49
C GLY A 56 -5.42 -17.09 -2.13
N GLU A 57 -5.61 -15.76 -2.14
CA GLU A 57 -5.80 -15.01 -0.90
C GLU A 57 -7.13 -15.42 -0.24
N GLY A 58 -7.07 -15.81 1.03
CA GLY A 58 -8.23 -16.23 1.81
C GLY A 58 -8.61 -17.71 1.69
N GLU A 59 -8.10 -18.44 0.69
CA GLU A 59 -8.31 -19.88 0.56
C GLU A 59 -7.19 -20.65 1.25
N HIS A 60 -7.56 -21.70 2.01
CA HIS A 60 -6.62 -22.65 2.59
C HIS A 60 -5.50 -22.06 3.47
N ARG A 61 -5.76 -20.96 4.19
CA ARG A 61 -4.72 -20.32 5.04
C ARG A 61 -4.12 -21.29 6.08
N ASP A 62 -4.86 -22.32 6.46
CA ASP A 62 -4.39 -23.35 7.40
C ASP A 62 -3.75 -24.55 6.69
N ALA A 63 -3.84 -24.62 5.37
CA ALA A 63 -3.26 -25.70 4.61
C ALA A 63 -1.73 -25.57 4.51
N ILE A 64 -1.05 -26.72 4.53
CA ILE A 64 0.39 -26.82 4.26
C ILE A 64 0.56 -27.09 2.77
N PRO A 65 1.33 -26.27 2.02
CA PRO A 65 1.61 -26.52 0.62
C PRO A 65 2.29 -27.87 0.40
N ASP A 66 2.01 -28.54 -0.73
CA ASP A 66 2.67 -29.79 -1.10
C ASP A 66 4.14 -29.57 -1.49
N THR A 67 4.48 -28.41 -2.05
CA THR A 67 5.85 -28.09 -2.47
C THR A 67 6.82 -27.99 -1.31
N PRO A 68 8.12 -28.36 -1.51
CA PRO A 68 9.12 -28.25 -0.44
C PRO A 68 9.46 -26.80 -0.05
N HIS A 69 9.26 -25.84 -0.98
CA HIS A 69 9.57 -24.43 -0.75
C HIS A 69 8.30 -23.58 -0.76
N VAL A 70 8.24 -22.59 0.15
CA VAL A 70 7.14 -21.65 0.26
C VAL A 70 7.68 -20.23 0.18
N LEU A 71 7.21 -19.48 -0.81
CA LEU A 71 7.57 -18.08 -1.00
C LEU A 71 6.56 -17.20 -0.27
N ILE A 72 7.02 -16.57 0.81
CA ILE A 72 6.23 -15.62 1.60
C ILE A 72 6.17 -14.30 0.83
N THR A 73 4.98 -13.76 0.66
CA THR A 73 4.72 -12.57 -0.14
C THR A 73 5.26 -11.28 0.50
N ALA A 74 5.25 -10.17 -0.23
CA ALA A 74 5.66 -8.87 0.28
C ALA A 74 4.83 -8.42 1.50
N HIS A 75 3.62 -8.95 1.68
CA HIS A 75 2.70 -8.64 2.80
C HIS A 75 3.04 -9.37 4.10
N GLY A 76 3.90 -10.39 4.04
CA GLY A 76 4.27 -11.20 5.20
C GLY A 76 3.20 -12.18 5.67
N ILE A 77 3.55 -12.94 6.68
CA ILE A 77 2.67 -13.85 7.44
C ILE A 77 2.99 -13.71 8.94
N SER A 78 2.13 -14.25 9.81
CA SER A 78 2.40 -14.30 11.25
C SER A 78 3.63 -15.18 11.58
N GLN A 79 4.28 -14.89 12.72
CA GLN A 79 5.37 -15.72 13.23
C GLN A 79 4.88 -17.15 13.52
N ARG A 80 3.66 -17.26 14.08
CA ARG A 80 3.01 -18.55 14.33
C ARG A 80 2.86 -19.35 13.04
N ARG A 81 2.39 -18.72 11.96
CA ARG A 81 2.22 -19.38 10.66
C ARG A 81 3.56 -19.80 10.05
N ALA A 82 4.56 -18.92 10.14
CA ALA A 82 5.91 -19.24 9.69
C ALA A 82 6.51 -20.44 10.45
N ALA A 83 6.28 -20.54 11.77
CA ALA A 83 6.69 -21.68 12.57
C ALA A 83 5.98 -22.97 12.11
N THR A 84 4.65 -22.95 11.96
CA THR A 84 3.87 -24.10 11.46
C THR A 84 4.40 -24.64 10.13
N LEU A 85 4.73 -23.75 9.18
CA LEU A 85 5.28 -24.16 7.89
C LEU A 85 6.67 -24.79 8.03
N ARG A 86 7.55 -24.26 8.90
CA ARG A 86 8.87 -24.84 9.17
C ARG A 86 8.78 -26.20 9.86
N ASP A 87 7.88 -26.31 10.84
CA ASP A 87 7.62 -27.57 11.56
C ASP A 87 7.09 -28.67 10.63
N ALA A 88 6.37 -28.28 9.57
CA ALA A 88 5.96 -29.15 8.46
C ALA A 88 7.09 -29.43 7.43
N GLY A 89 8.34 -29.07 7.73
CA GLY A 89 9.50 -29.33 6.88
C GLY A 89 9.64 -28.40 5.68
N LYS A 90 8.92 -27.24 5.63
CA LYS A 90 8.99 -26.33 4.50
C LYS A 90 10.15 -25.34 4.63
N THR A 91 10.86 -25.12 3.53
CA THR A 91 11.86 -24.04 3.41
C THR A 91 11.16 -22.75 3.00
N LEU A 92 11.31 -21.69 3.80
CA LEU A 92 10.67 -20.40 3.54
C LEU A 92 11.59 -19.46 2.75
N LEU A 93 11.12 -19.00 1.60
CA LEU A 93 11.70 -17.89 0.83
C LEU A 93 10.96 -16.62 1.23
N ASP A 94 11.51 -15.87 2.19
CA ASP A 94 10.82 -14.72 2.80
C ASP A 94 11.07 -13.42 2.01
N THR A 95 10.05 -12.96 1.28
CA THR A 95 10.07 -11.68 0.55
C THR A 95 9.31 -10.56 1.27
N THR A 96 8.97 -10.74 2.54
CA THR A 96 8.27 -9.74 3.34
C THR A 96 9.02 -8.41 3.32
N CYS A 97 8.32 -7.35 2.93
CA CYS A 97 8.87 -5.99 2.93
C CYS A 97 9.40 -5.60 4.32
N ALA A 98 10.59 -4.98 4.38
CA ALA A 98 11.20 -4.56 5.64
C ALA A 98 10.28 -3.64 6.48
N LEU A 99 9.47 -2.80 5.81
CA LEU A 99 8.52 -1.92 6.51
C LEU A 99 7.31 -2.69 7.06
N VAL A 100 6.89 -3.78 6.41
CA VAL A 100 5.89 -4.70 6.96
C VAL A 100 6.46 -5.44 8.17
N LYS A 101 7.71 -5.94 8.09
CA LYS A 101 8.40 -6.54 9.26
C LYS A 101 8.48 -5.57 10.44
N LYS A 102 8.74 -4.28 10.18
CA LYS A 102 8.74 -3.23 11.20
C LYS A 102 7.35 -3.06 11.84
N ALA A 103 6.28 -3.11 11.06
CA ALA A 103 4.90 -3.02 11.58
C ALA A 103 4.56 -4.23 12.46
N HIS A 104 4.94 -5.45 12.05
CA HIS A 104 4.80 -6.66 12.86
C HIS A 104 5.57 -6.56 14.18
N ALA A 105 6.83 -6.14 14.12
CA ALA A 105 7.66 -5.98 15.33
C ALA A 105 7.06 -4.94 16.29
N ALA A 106 6.51 -3.83 15.77
CA ALA A 106 5.84 -2.82 16.58
C ALA A 106 4.59 -3.37 17.27
N ALA A 107 3.79 -4.17 16.56
CA ALA A 107 2.60 -4.83 17.12
C ALA A 107 2.98 -5.79 18.27
N ILE A 108 3.96 -6.64 18.05
CA ILE A 108 4.47 -7.60 19.04
C ILE A 108 5.05 -6.84 20.24
N GLY A 109 5.84 -5.78 20.01
CA GLY A 109 6.40 -4.98 21.09
C GLY A 109 5.35 -4.28 21.96
N LEU A 110 4.23 -3.84 21.37
CA LEU A 110 3.09 -3.32 22.14
C LEU A 110 2.40 -4.42 22.95
N ARG A 111 2.14 -5.58 22.33
CA ARG A 111 1.58 -6.76 23.00
C ARG A 111 2.42 -7.15 24.23
N ASP A 112 3.72 -7.25 24.08
CA ASP A 112 4.64 -7.69 25.13
C ASP A 112 4.75 -6.67 26.28
N GLN A 113 4.42 -5.39 26.02
CA GLN A 113 4.29 -4.34 27.03
C GLN A 113 2.89 -4.27 27.66
N GLY A 114 1.99 -5.21 27.32
CA GLY A 114 0.64 -5.34 27.90
C GLY A 114 -0.38 -4.36 27.31
N TYR A 115 -0.14 -3.80 26.11
CA TYR A 115 -1.14 -2.98 25.43
C TYR A 115 -2.17 -3.85 24.70
N HIS A 116 -3.44 -3.42 24.77
CA HIS A 116 -4.45 -3.84 23.79
C HIS A 116 -4.14 -3.13 22.47
N VAL A 117 -3.91 -3.89 21.39
CA VAL A 117 -3.43 -3.34 20.13
C VAL A 117 -4.59 -2.91 19.23
N LEU A 118 -4.63 -1.66 18.86
CA LEU A 118 -5.57 -1.09 17.90
C LEU A 118 -4.86 -0.98 16.54
N LEU A 119 -5.18 -1.90 15.64
CA LEU A 119 -4.59 -1.96 14.30
C LEU A 119 -5.47 -1.19 13.31
N ILE A 120 -5.05 0.02 12.94
CA ILE A 120 -5.73 0.82 11.92
C ILE A 120 -5.44 0.20 10.55
N GLY A 121 -6.46 -0.37 9.91
CA GLY A 121 -6.29 -1.04 8.64
C GLY A 121 -7.58 -1.66 8.10
N ARG A 122 -7.47 -2.30 6.94
CA ARG A 122 -8.59 -2.97 6.29
C ARG A 122 -8.79 -4.37 6.88
N PRO A 123 -9.94 -4.69 7.49
CA PRO A 123 -10.26 -6.06 7.92
C PRO A 123 -10.13 -7.05 6.74
N GLY A 124 -9.60 -8.23 7.03
CA GLY A 124 -9.41 -9.27 6.02
C GLY A 124 -8.23 -9.06 5.05
N HIS A 125 -7.52 -7.95 5.10
CA HIS A 125 -6.30 -7.77 4.32
C HIS A 125 -5.17 -8.65 4.85
N VAL A 126 -4.40 -9.30 3.97
CA VAL A 126 -3.35 -10.27 4.33
C VAL A 126 -2.29 -9.71 5.28
N GLU A 127 -1.87 -8.46 5.12
CA GLU A 127 -0.95 -7.77 6.04
C GLU A 127 -1.58 -7.62 7.44
N VAL A 128 -2.85 -7.18 7.52
CA VAL A 128 -3.58 -7.01 8.78
C VAL A 128 -3.74 -8.35 9.49
N GLN A 129 -4.11 -9.39 8.75
CA GLN A 129 -4.24 -10.75 9.28
C GLN A 129 -2.90 -11.29 9.78
N GLY A 130 -1.80 -11.13 8.97
CA GLY A 130 -0.47 -11.57 9.38
C GLY A 130 -0.02 -10.92 10.68
N ILE A 131 -0.31 -9.62 10.90
CA ILE A 131 -0.01 -8.93 12.15
C ILE A 131 -0.91 -9.43 13.28
N SER A 132 -2.23 -9.52 13.06
CA SER A 132 -3.21 -9.79 14.12
C SER A 132 -3.16 -11.23 14.63
N GLU A 133 -2.75 -12.20 13.82
CA GLU A 133 -2.60 -13.61 14.21
C GLU A 133 -1.56 -13.82 15.33
N ASP A 134 -0.60 -12.90 15.48
CA ASP A 134 0.40 -12.95 16.56
C ASP A 134 -0.05 -12.18 17.82
N LEU A 135 -1.27 -11.62 17.82
CA LEU A 135 -1.83 -10.85 18.93
C LEU A 135 -2.95 -11.60 19.63
N TYR A 136 -3.00 -11.53 20.95
CA TYR A 136 -4.08 -12.12 21.78
C TYR A 136 -5.09 -11.08 22.28
N SER A 137 -4.79 -9.78 22.17
CA SER A 137 -5.67 -8.69 22.57
C SER A 137 -5.55 -7.54 21.58
N TYR A 138 -6.51 -7.46 20.65
CA TYR A 138 -6.49 -6.45 19.58
C TYR A 138 -7.89 -6.17 19.03
N ASP A 139 -8.02 -5.01 18.37
CA ASP A 139 -9.12 -4.68 17.46
C ASP A 139 -8.56 -4.12 16.14
N VAL A 140 -9.26 -4.39 15.04
CA VAL A 140 -8.97 -3.79 13.73
C VAL A 140 -9.92 -2.62 13.50
N LEU A 141 -9.36 -1.43 13.23
CA LEU A 141 -10.11 -0.19 13.05
C LEU A 141 -10.05 0.26 11.59
N PRO A 142 -11.09 0.02 10.79
CA PRO A 142 -11.15 0.51 9.39
C PRO A 142 -11.38 2.02 9.30
N ASP A 143 -12.10 2.59 10.26
CA ASP A 143 -12.51 3.99 10.32
C ASP A 143 -12.75 4.44 11.77
N SER A 144 -13.10 5.73 11.94
CA SER A 144 -13.36 6.32 13.27
C SER A 144 -14.69 5.87 13.90
N ALA A 145 -15.64 5.36 13.11
CA ALA A 145 -16.91 4.83 13.62
C ALA A 145 -16.69 3.50 14.38
N ALA A 146 -15.71 2.71 13.95
CA ALA A 146 -15.34 1.45 14.61
C ALA A 146 -14.69 1.66 15.99
N VAL A 147 -14.27 2.86 16.33
CA VAL A 147 -13.69 3.15 17.66
C VAL A 147 -14.76 3.06 18.74
N LYS A 148 -14.48 2.31 19.78
CA LYS A 148 -15.35 2.13 20.96
C LYS A 148 -14.64 2.61 22.23
N THR A 149 -15.35 2.63 23.35
CA THR A 149 -14.75 2.74 24.68
C THR A 149 -14.19 1.39 25.07
N TYR A 150 -12.94 1.35 25.50
CA TYR A 150 -12.24 0.12 25.92
C TYR A 150 -12.11 0.09 27.45
N HIS A 151 -12.12 -1.09 28.03
CA HIS A 151 -11.84 -1.28 29.45
C HIS A 151 -10.33 -1.41 29.76
N HIS A 152 -9.50 -1.40 28.71
CA HIS A 152 -8.05 -1.51 28.83
C HIS A 152 -7.43 -0.16 29.26
N HIS A 153 -6.51 -0.23 30.23
CA HIS A 153 -5.75 0.95 30.68
C HIS A 153 -4.61 1.33 29.73
N LYS A 154 -4.19 0.42 28.85
CA LYS A 154 -3.13 0.61 27.88
C LYS A 154 -3.63 0.29 26.47
N LEU A 155 -3.64 1.28 25.59
CA LEU A 155 -4.04 1.13 24.19
C LEU A 155 -2.84 1.46 23.29
N GLY A 156 -2.39 0.45 22.53
CA GLY A 156 -1.31 0.61 21.55
C GLY A 156 -1.87 0.77 20.15
N ILE A 157 -1.53 1.82 19.42
CA ILE A 157 -2.03 2.07 18.07
C ILE A 157 -0.91 1.90 17.06
N ILE A 158 -1.16 1.07 16.05
CA ILE A 158 -0.34 0.93 14.84
C ILE A 158 -1.23 1.02 13.60
N CYS A 159 -0.60 1.14 12.44
CA CYS A 159 -1.29 1.22 11.15
C CYS A 159 -0.83 0.11 10.21
N GLN A 160 -1.74 -0.41 9.40
CA GLN A 160 -1.38 -1.10 8.16
C GLN A 160 -0.49 -0.16 7.33
N THR A 161 0.58 -0.67 6.72
CA THR A 161 1.60 0.16 6.05
C THR A 161 1.06 1.05 4.93
N THR A 162 -0.10 0.71 4.37
CA THR A 162 -0.77 1.43 3.29
C THR A 162 -1.95 2.30 3.75
N THR A 163 -2.12 2.51 5.05
CA THR A 163 -3.18 3.37 5.60
C THR A 163 -2.97 4.84 5.19
N PRO A 164 -4.04 5.57 4.80
CA PRO A 164 -3.95 7.01 4.61
C PRO A 164 -3.60 7.75 5.90
N SER A 165 -2.62 8.65 5.85
CA SER A 165 -2.17 9.41 7.03
C SER A 165 -3.30 10.22 7.67
N ALA A 166 -4.18 10.84 6.88
CA ALA A 166 -5.34 11.58 7.38
C ALA A 166 -6.30 10.67 8.16
N ARG A 167 -6.58 9.45 7.66
CA ARG A 167 -7.41 8.46 8.35
C ARG A 167 -6.80 8.02 9.68
N ALA A 168 -5.49 7.79 9.71
CA ALA A 168 -4.79 7.44 10.95
C ALA A 168 -4.91 8.54 12.01
N LEU A 169 -4.77 9.82 11.61
CA LEU A 169 -4.97 10.96 12.51
C LEU A 169 -6.39 11.05 13.04
N GLU A 170 -7.40 10.89 12.19
CA GLU A 170 -8.82 10.90 12.56
C GLU A 170 -9.14 9.80 13.59
N ILE A 171 -8.72 8.55 13.31
CA ILE A 171 -8.97 7.42 14.21
C ILE A 171 -8.25 7.61 15.55
N ARG A 172 -6.98 8.08 15.54
CA ARG A 172 -6.25 8.41 16.78
C ARG A 172 -7.00 9.42 17.62
N ALA A 173 -7.48 10.50 17.01
CA ALA A 173 -8.27 11.52 17.71
C ALA A 173 -9.56 10.93 18.30
N ALA A 174 -10.23 10.02 17.59
CA ALA A 174 -11.42 9.34 18.07
C ALA A 174 -11.09 8.39 19.26
N VAL A 175 -9.98 7.65 19.19
CA VAL A 175 -9.52 6.79 20.29
C VAL A 175 -9.24 7.61 21.54
N LYS A 176 -8.49 8.71 21.42
CA LYS A 176 -8.17 9.61 22.55
C LYS A 176 -9.43 10.20 23.19
N ARG A 177 -10.40 10.65 22.38
CA ARG A 177 -11.67 11.22 22.84
C ARG A 177 -12.52 10.21 23.61
N LYS A 178 -12.64 8.96 23.10
CA LYS A 178 -13.48 7.92 23.70
C LYS A 178 -12.83 7.20 24.87
N ASN A 179 -11.50 7.32 25.04
CA ASN A 179 -10.72 6.59 26.04
C ASN A 179 -9.77 7.51 26.83
N PRO A 180 -10.30 8.58 27.47
CA PRO A 180 -9.47 9.56 28.20
C PRO A 180 -8.75 8.97 29.43
N HIS A 181 -9.19 7.80 29.90
CA HIS A 181 -8.67 7.07 31.06
C HIS A 181 -7.45 6.19 30.70
N ALA A 182 -7.23 5.92 29.41
CA ALA A 182 -6.20 4.99 28.96
C ALA A 182 -4.90 5.69 28.60
N GLU A 183 -3.78 5.04 28.91
CA GLU A 183 -2.48 5.35 28.33
C GLU A 183 -2.49 4.95 26.85
N ILE A 184 -2.29 5.93 25.96
CA ILE A 184 -2.33 5.70 24.51
C ILE A 184 -0.93 5.83 23.92
N LYS A 185 -0.39 4.75 23.37
CA LYS A 185 0.88 4.73 22.65
C LYS A 185 0.65 4.56 21.16
N TYR A 186 1.12 5.50 20.35
CA TYR A 186 1.04 5.42 18.89
C TYR A 186 2.42 5.16 18.29
N ILE A 187 2.51 4.16 17.40
CA ILE A 187 3.71 3.90 16.60
C ILE A 187 3.32 4.07 15.13
N ASP A 188 3.94 5.03 14.45
CA ASP A 188 3.70 5.28 13.04
C ASP A 188 4.36 4.21 12.17
N THR A 189 3.55 3.27 11.70
CA THR A 189 3.95 2.17 10.82
C THR A 189 3.53 2.39 9.37
N ILE A 190 2.94 3.55 9.02
CA ILE A 190 2.63 3.90 7.63
C ILE A 190 3.94 4.04 6.86
N CYS A 191 4.08 3.29 5.77
CA CYS A 191 5.33 3.28 5.03
C CYS A 191 5.57 4.59 4.25
N GLN A 192 6.85 5.01 4.15
CA GLN A 192 7.21 6.24 3.44
C GLN A 192 6.75 6.22 1.97
N PRO A 193 6.87 5.11 1.21
CA PRO A 193 6.33 5.05 -0.15
C PRO A 193 4.83 5.35 -0.24
N THR A 194 4.02 4.97 0.75
CA THR A 194 2.60 5.33 0.82
C THR A 194 2.41 6.82 1.04
N LYS A 195 3.14 7.40 2.00
CA LYS A 195 3.08 8.85 2.28
C LYS A 195 3.50 9.69 1.07
N ASP A 196 4.59 9.30 0.40
CA ASP A 196 5.08 10.02 -0.79
C ASP A 196 4.03 10.04 -1.91
N ARG A 197 3.32 8.91 -2.15
CA ARG A 197 2.28 8.85 -3.18
C ARG A 197 1.04 9.63 -2.80
N GLN A 198 0.66 9.64 -1.53
CA GLN A 198 -0.45 10.47 -1.05
C GLN A 198 -0.15 11.95 -1.26
N LEU A 199 1.06 12.41 -0.93
CA LEU A 199 1.49 13.79 -1.19
C LEU A 199 1.51 14.13 -2.68
N ALA A 200 2.05 13.22 -3.50
CA ALA A 200 2.11 13.42 -4.95
C ALA A 200 0.71 13.49 -5.60
N VAL A 201 -0.27 12.78 -5.06
CA VAL A 201 -1.67 12.89 -5.50
C VAL A 201 -2.27 14.23 -5.09
N GLU A 202 -2.01 14.74 -3.88
CA GLU A 202 -2.47 16.08 -3.47
C GLU A 202 -1.91 17.17 -4.39
N ASP A 203 -0.61 17.09 -4.71
CA ASP A 203 0.03 18.03 -5.63
C ASP A 203 -0.56 17.92 -7.06
N LEU A 204 -0.92 16.71 -7.50
CA LEU A 204 -1.56 16.47 -8.79
C LEU A 204 -2.97 17.06 -8.85
N LEU A 205 -3.77 16.87 -7.79
CA LEU A 205 -5.15 17.36 -7.70
C LEU A 205 -5.26 18.89 -7.66
N ASN A 206 -4.17 19.61 -7.38
CA ASN A 206 -4.12 21.07 -7.54
C ASN A 206 -4.02 21.51 -9.02
N GLN A 207 -3.81 20.57 -9.96
CA GLN A 207 -3.55 20.85 -11.37
C GLN A 207 -4.61 20.24 -12.31
N VAL A 208 -5.35 19.22 -11.83
CA VAL A 208 -6.32 18.47 -12.64
C VAL A 208 -7.55 18.08 -11.83
N ASN A 209 -8.70 17.95 -12.52
CA ASN A 209 -9.96 17.46 -11.96
C ASN A 209 -10.32 16.05 -12.47
N THR A 210 -9.52 15.46 -13.35
CA THR A 210 -9.69 14.09 -13.86
C THR A 210 -8.40 13.33 -13.63
N VAL A 211 -8.48 12.13 -13.03
CA VAL A 211 -7.29 11.34 -12.66
C VAL A 211 -7.48 9.89 -13.09
N VAL A 212 -6.46 9.35 -13.76
CA VAL A 212 -6.31 7.91 -14.00
C VAL A 212 -5.37 7.34 -12.93
N VAL A 213 -5.85 6.33 -12.20
CA VAL A 213 -5.11 5.64 -11.16
C VAL A 213 -4.80 4.22 -11.64
N VAL A 214 -3.51 3.92 -11.85
CA VAL A 214 -3.06 2.62 -12.36
C VAL A 214 -2.71 1.65 -11.23
N GLY A 215 -3.21 0.42 -11.31
CA GLY A 215 -2.82 -0.68 -10.43
C GLY A 215 -3.93 -1.69 -10.15
N GLY A 216 -3.58 -2.76 -9.46
CA GLY A 216 -4.51 -3.85 -9.16
C GLY A 216 -5.71 -3.40 -8.31
N LYS A 217 -6.90 -3.90 -8.64
CA LYS A 217 -8.14 -3.61 -7.90
C LYS A 217 -8.10 -4.15 -6.46
N ASN A 218 -7.28 -5.17 -6.19
CA ASN A 218 -7.05 -5.72 -4.85
C ASN A 218 -6.01 -4.94 -4.03
N SER A 219 -5.18 -4.11 -4.68
CA SER A 219 -4.14 -3.31 -4.03
C SER A 219 -4.75 -2.26 -3.11
N ASN A 220 -4.49 -2.36 -1.79
CA ASN A 220 -4.98 -1.38 -0.84
C ASN A 220 -4.43 0.02 -1.12
N ASN A 221 -3.12 0.14 -1.43
CA ASN A 221 -2.54 1.43 -1.76
C ASN A 221 -3.20 2.08 -2.98
N THR A 222 -3.41 1.33 -4.09
CA THR A 222 -4.06 1.85 -5.29
C THR A 222 -5.49 2.35 -4.99
N ARG A 223 -6.27 1.53 -4.27
CA ARG A 223 -7.64 1.90 -3.86
C ARG A 223 -7.67 3.16 -3.01
N GLN A 224 -6.73 3.32 -2.08
CA GLN A 224 -6.67 4.52 -1.24
C GLN A 224 -6.31 5.78 -2.04
N LEU A 225 -5.45 5.67 -3.06
CA LEU A 225 -5.17 6.79 -3.97
C LEU A 225 -6.42 7.18 -4.78
N ALA A 226 -7.13 6.20 -5.35
CA ALA A 226 -8.38 6.44 -6.08
C ALA A 226 -9.46 7.07 -5.17
N TYR A 227 -9.64 6.52 -3.98
CA TYR A 227 -10.57 7.06 -2.98
C TYR A 227 -10.23 8.50 -2.61
N ARG A 228 -8.93 8.80 -2.40
CA ARG A 228 -8.49 10.16 -2.08
C ARG A 228 -8.77 11.15 -3.19
N CYS A 229 -8.55 10.77 -4.45
CA CYS A 229 -8.91 11.61 -5.60
C CYS A 229 -10.42 11.91 -5.62
N HIS A 230 -11.24 10.88 -5.37
CA HIS A 230 -12.70 11.03 -5.31
C HIS A 230 -13.15 11.95 -4.14
N GLU A 231 -12.59 11.78 -2.93
CA GLU A 231 -12.87 12.67 -1.78
C GLU A 231 -12.56 14.15 -2.07
N ARG A 232 -11.58 14.39 -2.92
CA ARG A 232 -11.19 15.75 -3.37
C ARG A 232 -12.06 16.27 -4.51
N GLY A 233 -13.11 15.52 -4.90
CA GLY A 233 -14.06 15.92 -5.95
C GLY A 233 -13.58 15.68 -7.37
N ALA A 234 -12.47 14.95 -7.58
CA ALA A 234 -12.00 14.62 -8.91
C ALA A 234 -12.80 13.49 -9.55
N THR A 235 -12.93 13.49 -10.87
CA THR A 235 -13.36 12.34 -11.66
C THR A 235 -12.23 11.33 -11.69
N VAL A 236 -12.50 10.07 -11.29
CA VAL A 236 -11.45 9.06 -11.08
C VAL A 236 -11.73 7.82 -11.91
N TYR A 237 -10.72 7.40 -12.68
CA TYR A 237 -10.74 6.13 -13.41
C TYR A 237 -9.63 5.23 -12.90
N HIS A 238 -10.01 4.11 -12.27
CA HIS A 238 -9.08 3.11 -11.76
C HIS A 238 -8.93 1.98 -12.78
N VAL A 239 -7.75 1.88 -13.39
CA VAL A 239 -7.43 0.92 -14.44
C VAL A 239 -6.25 0.02 -14.07
N GLN A 240 -6.24 -1.21 -14.57
CA GLN A 240 -5.15 -2.16 -14.38
C GLN A 240 -4.18 -2.18 -15.57
N CYS A 241 -4.67 -1.81 -16.77
CA CYS A 241 -3.89 -1.75 -18.01
C CYS A 241 -4.49 -0.69 -18.96
N ALA A 242 -3.81 -0.46 -20.08
CA ALA A 242 -4.23 0.52 -21.08
C ALA A 242 -5.55 0.14 -21.77
N ASP A 243 -5.84 -1.15 -21.93
CA ASP A 243 -7.05 -1.65 -22.59
C ASP A 243 -8.34 -1.34 -21.81
N GLU A 244 -8.23 -1.02 -20.52
CA GLU A 244 -9.38 -0.58 -19.71
C GLU A 244 -9.69 0.92 -19.90
N LEU A 245 -8.90 1.68 -20.66
CA LEU A 245 -9.18 3.09 -20.94
C LEU A 245 -10.33 3.22 -21.94
N ASN A 246 -11.34 4.04 -21.60
CA ASN A 246 -12.40 4.40 -22.51
C ASN A 246 -12.17 5.83 -23.02
N PRO A 247 -11.98 6.05 -24.34
CA PRO A 247 -11.78 7.38 -24.91
C PRO A 247 -12.85 8.41 -24.52
N GLN A 248 -14.10 7.96 -24.35
CA GLN A 248 -15.23 8.82 -24.00
C GLN A 248 -15.07 9.49 -22.62
N TRP A 249 -14.26 8.92 -21.72
CA TRP A 249 -13.99 9.50 -20.42
C TRP A 249 -13.27 10.85 -20.47
N PHE A 250 -12.59 11.10 -21.59
CA PHE A 250 -11.73 12.29 -21.77
C PHE A 250 -12.35 13.34 -22.69
N ASN A 251 -13.62 13.18 -23.12
CA ASN A 251 -14.31 14.17 -23.92
C ASN A 251 -14.44 15.49 -23.15
N GLY A 252 -13.87 16.58 -23.69
CA GLY A 252 -13.88 17.90 -23.06
C GLY A 252 -12.88 18.06 -21.88
N VAL A 253 -12.04 17.06 -21.60
CA VAL A 253 -11.03 17.13 -20.55
C VAL A 253 -9.78 17.87 -21.08
N GLU A 254 -9.42 18.99 -20.46
CA GLU A 254 -8.23 19.77 -20.85
C GLU A 254 -6.93 19.15 -20.30
N ALA A 255 -6.99 18.60 -19.09
CA ALA A 255 -5.84 17.98 -18.44
C ALA A 255 -6.27 16.75 -17.61
N VAL A 256 -5.53 15.66 -17.76
CA VAL A 256 -5.69 14.42 -16.99
C VAL A 256 -4.45 14.13 -16.16
N GLY A 257 -4.66 13.80 -14.90
CA GLY A 257 -3.61 13.34 -14.01
C GLY A 257 -3.40 11.83 -14.12
N LEU A 258 -2.14 11.40 -14.08
CA LEU A 258 -1.78 9.98 -14.02
C LEU A 258 -1.04 9.69 -12.73
N THR A 259 -1.55 8.77 -11.95
CA THR A 259 -0.87 8.21 -10.76
C THR A 259 -0.97 6.69 -10.74
N ALA A 260 -0.19 6.05 -9.88
CA ALA A 260 -0.15 4.59 -9.80
C ALA A 260 0.17 4.09 -8.39
N GLY A 261 -0.43 2.97 -8.01
CA GLY A 261 -0.19 2.30 -6.75
C GLY A 261 1.19 1.66 -6.66
N THR A 262 1.59 1.29 -5.42
CA THR A 262 2.92 0.74 -5.10
C THR A 262 3.24 -0.62 -5.72
N SER A 263 2.26 -1.31 -6.31
CA SER A 263 2.42 -2.58 -7.02
C SER A 263 2.26 -2.46 -8.54
N ALA A 264 2.00 -1.25 -9.08
CA ALA A 264 1.89 -1.02 -10.53
C ALA A 264 3.27 -1.01 -11.17
N LEU A 265 3.47 -1.87 -12.17
CA LEU A 265 4.75 -2.03 -12.85
C LEU A 265 5.07 -0.81 -13.75
N PRO A 266 6.36 -0.44 -13.90
CA PRO A 266 6.76 0.69 -14.74
C PRO A 266 6.27 0.57 -16.19
N GLU A 267 6.36 -0.62 -16.77
CA GLU A 267 5.89 -0.91 -18.13
C GLU A 267 4.37 -0.71 -18.27
N THR A 268 3.58 -1.10 -17.27
CA THR A 268 2.13 -0.87 -17.28
C THR A 268 1.79 0.61 -17.20
N ILE A 269 2.52 1.36 -16.36
CA ILE A 269 2.32 2.81 -16.23
C ILE A 269 2.66 3.49 -17.55
N GLU A 270 3.75 3.07 -18.19
CA GLU A 270 4.18 3.65 -19.47
C GLU A 270 3.17 3.35 -20.58
N THR A 271 2.67 2.11 -20.71
CA THR A 271 1.64 1.80 -21.71
C THR A 271 0.35 2.60 -21.52
N VAL A 272 -0.10 2.78 -20.26
CA VAL A 272 -1.26 3.65 -19.95
C VAL A 272 -0.96 5.11 -20.30
N TYR A 273 0.24 5.59 -19.99
CA TYR A 273 0.64 6.96 -20.33
C TYR A 273 0.64 7.21 -21.83
N GLN A 274 1.24 6.31 -22.62
CA GLN A 274 1.26 6.42 -24.08
C GLN A 274 -0.15 6.36 -24.67
N ALA A 275 -1.03 5.50 -24.16
CA ALA A 275 -2.42 5.45 -24.57
C ALA A 275 -3.14 6.79 -24.27
N LEU A 276 -2.91 7.40 -23.09
CA LEU A 276 -3.47 8.72 -22.77
C LEU A 276 -2.94 9.82 -23.69
N LEU A 277 -1.65 9.80 -24.07
CA LEU A 277 -1.08 10.73 -25.03
C LEU A 277 -1.70 10.56 -26.42
N ALA A 278 -1.91 9.33 -26.86
CA ALA A 278 -2.58 9.06 -28.14
C ALA A 278 -4.02 9.60 -28.17
N LEU A 279 -4.75 9.50 -27.06
CA LEU A 279 -6.08 10.10 -26.91
C LEU A 279 -6.04 11.63 -26.83
N ALA A 280 -4.90 12.19 -26.41
CA ALA A 280 -4.70 13.63 -26.28
C ALA A 280 -4.39 14.34 -27.61
N SER A 281 -3.78 13.61 -28.56
CA SER A 281 -3.39 14.15 -29.86
C SER A 281 -4.60 14.12 -30.82
N PRO A 282 -4.94 15.21 -31.50
CA PRO A 282 -5.87 15.16 -32.62
C PRO A 282 -5.30 14.22 -33.71
N PRO A 283 -6.13 13.48 -34.45
CA PRO A 283 -5.63 12.63 -35.52
C PRO A 283 -4.88 13.48 -36.54
N GLY A 284 -3.53 13.35 -36.60
CA GLY A 284 -2.69 14.01 -37.63
C GLY A 284 -1.48 14.83 -37.17
N VAL A 285 -1.16 14.92 -35.88
CA VAL A 285 0.05 15.61 -35.41
C VAL A 285 1.06 14.60 -34.90
N ALA A 286 2.19 14.47 -35.60
CA ALA A 286 3.32 13.64 -35.21
C ALA A 286 3.96 14.12 -33.88
N ASP A 287 4.43 13.19 -33.08
CA ASP A 287 5.07 13.36 -31.77
C ASP A 287 6.18 14.42 -31.80
N VAL A 288 6.08 15.40 -30.93
CA VAL A 288 7.24 16.19 -30.49
C VAL A 288 7.74 15.55 -29.18
N ASP A 289 8.88 14.89 -29.27
CA ASP A 289 9.63 14.34 -28.15
C ASP A 289 9.99 15.49 -27.18
N ILE A 290 9.25 15.61 -26.07
CA ILE A 290 9.63 16.50 -24.97
C ILE A 290 10.44 15.66 -23.98
N PRO A 291 11.77 15.88 -23.91
CA PRO A 291 12.61 15.12 -23.00
C PRO A 291 12.17 15.36 -21.54
N TRP A 292 12.12 14.30 -20.76
CA TRP A 292 11.87 14.32 -19.31
C TRP A 292 12.84 15.31 -18.64
N PRO A 293 12.38 16.29 -17.87
CA PRO A 293 13.27 17.13 -17.09
C PRO A 293 13.97 16.25 -16.04
N ALA A 294 15.30 16.22 -16.12
CA ALA A 294 16.14 15.64 -15.07
C ALA A 294 15.71 16.22 -13.71
N ASN A 295 15.48 15.34 -12.74
CA ASN A 295 14.98 15.60 -11.41
C ASN A 295 15.56 16.90 -10.80
N PRO A 296 14.81 18.02 -10.70
CA PRO A 296 15.33 19.21 -10.07
C PRO A 296 15.37 18.95 -8.58
N GLN A 297 16.56 19.08 -7.99
CA GLN A 297 16.81 19.04 -6.56
C GLN A 297 15.71 19.78 -5.80
N ARG A 298 15.06 19.09 -4.88
CA ARG A 298 14.00 19.57 -3.99
C ARG A 298 14.32 20.95 -3.42
N LYS A 299 13.77 22.02 -4.00
CA LYS A 299 13.60 23.29 -3.29
C LYS A 299 12.21 23.32 -2.66
N ASN A 300 12.21 23.34 -1.35
CA ASN A 300 11.10 23.47 -0.42
C ASN A 300 9.94 24.35 -0.93
N ARG A 301 8.78 23.75 -1.19
CA ARG A 301 7.48 24.44 -1.26
C ARG A 301 6.33 23.59 -0.71
N SER A 302 6.49 22.94 0.43
CA SER A 302 5.36 22.32 1.13
C SER A 302 5.40 22.52 2.63
N THR A 303 5.96 23.65 3.09
CA THR A 303 6.21 23.92 4.50
C THR A 303 4.91 24.00 5.32
N LYS A 304 3.80 24.47 4.78
CA LYS A 304 2.54 24.60 5.55
C LYS A 304 1.86 23.27 5.86
N PHE A 305 1.80 22.34 4.91
CA PHE A 305 1.16 21.03 5.15
C PHE A 305 2.05 20.10 5.98
N ARG A 306 3.38 20.19 5.81
CA ARG A 306 4.34 19.47 6.67
C ARG A 306 4.37 20.02 8.10
N LEU A 307 4.20 21.34 8.29
CA LEU A 307 4.10 21.93 9.63
C LEU A 307 2.86 21.44 10.38
N ASN A 308 1.69 21.37 9.73
CA ASN A 308 0.47 20.88 10.39
C ASN A 308 0.54 19.39 10.74
N MET A 309 1.20 18.56 9.92
CA MET A 309 1.42 17.14 10.27
C MET A 309 2.49 16.98 11.37
N ARG A 310 3.55 17.83 11.42
CA ARG A 310 4.55 17.79 12.48
C ARG A 310 4.02 18.38 13.79
N ALA A 311 3.21 19.43 13.75
CA ALA A 311 2.60 20.02 14.94
C ALA A 311 1.64 19.03 15.61
N ALA A 312 0.79 18.32 14.83
CA ALA A 312 -0.10 17.29 15.39
C ALA A 312 0.65 16.09 16.00
N VAL A 313 1.93 15.86 15.59
CA VAL A 313 2.77 14.80 16.14
C VAL A 313 3.61 15.33 17.32
N ALA A 314 3.97 16.62 17.35
CA ALA A 314 4.78 17.21 18.40
C ALA A 314 4.02 17.51 19.70
N GLU A 315 2.71 17.71 19.62
CA GLU A 315 1.90 17.94 20.83
C GLU A 315 1.72 16.69 21.71
N ASP A 316 1.99 15.49 21.19
CA ASP A 316 1.85 14.24 21.95
C ASP A 316 3.14 13.77 22.68
N GLY A 317 4.24 14.53 22.68
CA GLY A 317 5.38 14.39 23.62
C GLY A 317 6.19 13.08 23.56
N TYR A 318 6.13 12.30 22.48
CA TYR A 318 6.83 11.01 22.35
C TYR A 318 7.77 10.96 21.13
N PHE A 319 8.91 11.66 21.22
CA PHE A 319 10.10 11.32 20.45
C PHE A 319 11.23 11.03 21.43
N GLU A 320 11.39 9.79 21.84
CA GLU A 320 12.67 9.32 22.36
C GLU A 320 13.54 8.87 21.18
N LYS A 321 14.75 9.41 21.21
CA LYS A 321 15.84 9.10 20.31
C LYS A 321 16.35 7.68 20.59
N SER A 322 16.36 6.84 19.59
CA SER A 322 17.36 5.77 19.42
C SER A 322 17.39 5.33 17.96
#